data_0238b0eb4ea50371b36bd8182defb505
#
_entry.id   0238b0eb4ea50371b36bd8182defb505
#
_cell.length_a   1.000
_cell.length_b   1.000
_cell.length_c   1.000
_cell.angle_alpha   90.00
_cell.angle_beta   90.00
_cell.angle_gamma   90.00
#
_symmetry.space_group_name_H-M   'P 1'
#
loop_
_entity.id
_entity.type
_entity.pdbx_description
1 polymer ?
#
loop_
_entity_poly.entity_id
_entity_poly.type
_entity_poly.pdbx_seq_one_letter_code
_entity_poly.pdbx_strand_id
1 'polypeptide(L)'
;MSMDLTAPSLLRRMACWLYEGLLLFGVLFISGYLFSTLSQSRHALDNRHGLQAFLFLVVGIYFTWFGHKGQTLAMKTWHIRVVDTQGAPLTQKRALVRYVVSWVWFLPPLALLAPYALSGGETAVLFMGWVAVWALLSRFHPQRQFWHDAWAGTRLINAQPIASETPQS
;
A
#
# COMPACT_ATOMS: atom_id res chain seq x y z
N MET A 1 18.53 -21.65 3.68
CA MET A 1 18.39 -20.57 2.68
C MET A 1 18.13 -19.30 3.49
N SER A 2 19.16 -18.50 3.75
CA SER A 2 19.05 -17.25 4.52
C SER A 2 18.34 -16.20 3.65
N MET A 3 17.17 -15.72 4.10
CA MET A 3 16.52 -14.58 3.44
C MET A 3 17.33 -13.31 3.72
N ASP A 4 17.58 -12.54 2.66
CA ASP A 4 18.11 -11.19 2.81
C ASP A 4 17.04 -10.29 3.46
N LEU A 5 17.21 -9.95 4.73
CA LEU A 5 16.30 -9.10 5.49
C LEU A 5 16.54 -7.60 5.24
N THR A 6 17.37 -7.24 4.26
CA THR A 6 17.64 -5.84 3.93
C THR A 6 16.41 -5.20 3.29
N ALA A 7 16.17 -3.93 3.66
CA ALA A 7 15.07 -3.15 3.08
C ALA A 7 15.39 -2.83 1.61
N PRO A 8 14.40 -2.97 0.69
CA PRO A 8 14.55 -2.51 -0.67
C PRO A 8 14.80 -0.99 -0.72
N SER A 9 15.47 -0.53 -1.78
CA SER A 9 15.71 0.92 -1.95
C SER A 9 14.40 1.71 -1.93
N LEU A 10 14.45 2.95 -1.46
CA LEU A 10 13.26 3.82 -1.40
C LEU A 10 12.60 3.97 -2.78
N LEU A 11 13.41 4.20 -3.81
CA LEU A 11 12.91 4.34 -5.19
C LEU A 11 12.11 3.10 -5.64
N ARG A 12 12.63 1.91 -5.34
CA ARG A 12 12.00 0.65 -5.70
C ARG A 12 10.68 0.43 -4.94
N ARG A 13 10.61 0.84 -3.67
CA ARG A 13 9.37 0.81 -2.87
C ARG A 13 8.34 1.79 -3.40
N MET A 14 8.77 3.00 -3.78
CA MET A 14 7.86 4.01 -4.37
C MET A 14 7.36 3.59 -5.75
N ALA A 15 8.22 3.00 -6.59
CA ALA A 15 7.79 2.45 -7.87
C ALA A 15 6.78 1.30 -7.69
N CYS A 16 7.01 0.42 -6.72
CA CYS A 16 6.05 -0.63 -6.35
C CYS A 16 4.71 -0.03 -5.89
N TRP A 17 4.74 1.01 -5.05
CA TRP A 17 3.55 1.70 -4.56
C TRP A 17 2.74 2.35 -5.71
N LEU A 18 3.42 3.03 -6.65
CA LEU A 18 2.77 3.62 -7.83
C LEU A 18 2.16 2.54 -8.73
N TYR A 19 2.88 1.44 -8.94
CA TYR A 19 2.37 0.32 -9.73
C TYR A 19 1.16 -0.35 -9.06
N GLU A 20 1.19 -0.50 -7.74
CA GLU A 20 0.03 -0.96 -6.95
C GLU A 20 -1.17 -0.04 -7.14
N GLY A 21 -0.97 1.28 -7.09
CA GLY A 21 -2.01 2.27 -7.36
C GLY A 21 -2.64 2.12 -8.75
N LEU A 22 -1.83 1.84 -9.77
CA LEU A 22 -2.31 1.60 -11.12
C LEU A 22 -3.17 0.31 -11.21
N LEU A 23 -2.72 -0.77 -10.57
CA LEU A 23 -3.49 -2.02 -10.51
C LEU A 23 -4.80 -1.83 -9.75
N LEU A 24 -4.74 -1.13 -8.61
CA LEU A 24 -5.92 -0.83 -7.80
C LEU A 24 -6.91 0.07 -8.54
N PHE A 25 -6.44 0.99 -9.38
CA PHE A 25 -7.33 1.80 -10.21
C PHE A 25 -8.26 0.90 -11.04
N GLY A 26 -7.72 -0.13 -11.70
CA GLY A 26 -8.54 -1.09 -12.45
C GLY A 26 -9.54 -1.85 -11.57
N VAL A 27 -9.09 -2.31 -10.39
CA VAL A 27 -9.95 -3.01 -9.42
C VAL A 27 -11.08 -2.09 -8.95
N LEU A 28 -10.77 -0.86 -8.58
CA LEU A 28 -11.74 0.12 -8.09
C LEU A 28 -12.74 0.53 -9.19
N PHE A 29 -12.26 0.69 -10.43
CA PHE A 29 -13.12 1.02 -11.56
C PHE A 29 -14.15 -0.08 -11.83
N ILE A 30 -13.72 -1.33 -11.92
CA ILE A 30 -14.60 -2.47 -12.13
C ILE A 30 -15.57 -2.65 -10.95
N SER A 31 -15.06 -2.55 -9.72
CA SER A 31 -15.88 -2.68 -8.51
C SER A 31 -16.92 -1.58 -8.40
N GLY A 32 -16.56 -0.34 -8.71
CA GLY A 32 -17.49 0.80 -8.73
C GLY A 32 -18.56 0.65 -9.79
N TYR A 33 -18.21 0.17 -10.98
CA TYR A 33 -19.16 -0.13 -12.04
C TYR A 33 -20.15 -1.20 -11.62
N LEU A 34 -19.68 -2.31 -11.06
CA LEU A 34 -20.52 -3.39 -10.55
C LEU A 34 -21.46 -2.90 -9.44
N PHE A 35 -20.94 -2.12 -8.50
CA PHE A 35 -21.77 -1.55 -7.43
C PHE A 35 -22.90 -0.67 -8.00
N SER A 36 -22.58 0.24 -8.93
CA SER A 36 -23.56 1.11 -9.56
C SER A 36 -24.66 0.32 -10.30
N THR A 37 -24.24 -0.74 -11.01
CA THR A 37 -25.16 -1.59 -11.76
C THR A 37 -26.08 -2.39 -10.82
N LEU A 38 -25.54 -2.97 -9.74
CA LEU A 38 -26.31 -3.77 -8.79
C LEU A 38 -27.21 -2.93 -7.89
N SER A 39 -26.77 -1.72 -7.50
CA SER A 39 -27.55 -0.80 -6.67
C SER A 39 -28.60 -0.02 -7.47
N GLN A 40 -28.67 -0.20 -8.79
CA GLN A 40 -29.53 0.55 -9.71
C GLN A 40 -29.45 2.08 -9.53
N SER A 41 -28.30 2.56 -9.06
CA SER A 41 -28.02 3.98 -8.83
C SER A 41 -27.96 4.69 -10.18
N ARG A 42 -28.84 5.64 -10.44
CA ARG A 42 -28.84 6.44 -11.69
C ARG A 42 -27.68 7.43 -11.72
N HIS A 43 -27.21 7.85 -10.55
CA HIS A 43 -26.03 8.72 -10.41
C HIS A 43 -25.06 8.16 -9.38
N ALA A 44 -23.76 8.28 -9.65
CA ALA A 44 -22.69 7.80 -8.75
C ALA A 44 -22.73 8.45 -7.34
N LEU A 45 -23.44 9.57 -7.19
CA LEU A 45 -23.58 10.29 -5.93
C LEU A 45 -24.80 9.88 -5.09
N ASP A 46 -25.76 9.15 -5.67
CA ASP A 46 -27.00 8.78 -4.98
C ASP A 46 -26.75 7.89 -3.76
N ASN A 47 -25.70 7.05 -3.79
CA ASN A 47 -25.31 6.18 -2.69
C ASN A 47 -23.81 6.29 -2.39
N ARG A 48 -23.31 7.52 -2.26
CA ARG A 48 -21.88 7.81 -2.08
C ARG A 48 -21.27 7.08 -0.88
N HIS A 49 -21.94 7.08 0.25
CA HIS A 49 -21.42 6.42 1.45
C HIS A 49 -21.40 4.90 1.33
N GLY A 50 -22.42 4.32 0.68
CA GLY A 50 -22.43 2.88 0.39
C GLY A 50 -21.32 2.48 -0.57
N LEU A 51 -21.09 3.26 -1.63
CA LEU A 51 -19.99 3.05 -2.57
C LEU A 51 -18.63 3.16 -1.87
N GLN A 52 -18.42 4.19 -1.03
CA GLN A 52 -17.20 4.37 -0.29
C GLN A 52 -16.90 3.18 0.65
N ALA A 53 -17.91 2.75 1.41
CA ALA A 53 -17.80 1.59 2.28
C ALA A 53 -17.48 0.31 1.49
N PHE A 54 -18.17 0.09 0.37
CA PHE A 54 -17.93 -1.06 -0.50
C PHE A 54 -16.50 -1.07 -1.06
N LEU A 55 -16.02 0.05 -1.60
CA LEU A 55 -14.67 0.15 -2.14
C LEU A 55 -13.60 0.00 -1.04
N PHE A 56 -13.85 0.55 0.16
CA PHE A 56 -12.97 0.34 1.31
C PHE A 56 -12.84 -1.14 1.67
N LEU A 57 -13.96 -1.89 1.66
CA LEU A 57 -13.95 -3.33 1.92
C LEU A 57 -13.22 -4.10 0.81
N VAL A 58 -13.46 -3.77 -0.46
CA VAL A 58 -12.78 -4.42 -1.60
C VAL A 58 -11.27 -4.27 -1.49
N VAL A 59 -10.79 -3.05 -1.24
CA VAL A 59 -9.36 -2.76 -1.05
C VAL A 59 -8.82 -3.45 0.21
N GLY A 60 -9.60 -3.46 1.29
CA GLY A 60 -9.25 -4.15 2.54
C GLY A 60 -9.08 -5.65 2.35
N ILE A 61 -10.00 -6.30 1.63
CA ILE A 61 -9.91 -7.73 1.29
C ILE A 61 -8.66 -7.99 0.43
N TYR A 62 -8.43 -7.15 -0.58
CA TYR A 62 -7.25 -7.26 -1.45
C TYR A 62 -5.96 -7.22 -0.64
N PHE A 63 -5.74 -6.17 0.14
CA PHE A 63 -4.49 -6.01 0.90
C PHE A 63 -4.33 -7.03 2.03
N THR A 64 -5.42 -7.42 2.69
CA THR A 64 -5.36 -8.44 3.75
C THR A 64 -5.03 -9.81 3.18
N TRP A 65 -5.66 -10.17 2.07
CA TRP A 65 -5.41 -11.45 1.40
C TRP A 65 -3.98 -11.55 0.86
N PHE A 66 -3.55 -10.56 0.10
CA PHE A 66 -2.20 -10.55 -0.46
C PHE A 66 -1.12 -10.29 0.61
N GLY A 67 -1.42 -9.47 1.62
CA GLY A 67 -0.53 -9.25 2.75
C GLY A 67 -0.26 -10.53 3.54
N HIS A 68 -1.28 -11.35 3.78
CA HIS A 68 -1.11 -12.67 4.38
C HIS A 68 -0.24 -13.61 3.51
N LYS A 69 -0.37 -13.55 2.19
CA LYS A 69 0.51 -14.28 1.25
C LYS A 69 1.92 -13.71 1.17
N GLY A 70 2.16 -12.55 1.79
CA GLY A 70 3.45 -11.87 1.87
C GLY A 70 3.83 -11.04 0.64
N GLN A 71 3.03 -11.05 -0.42
CA GLN A 71 3.28 -10.27 -1.64
C GLN A 71 1.97 -9.92 -2.35
N THR A 72 1.82 -8.65 -2.73
CA THR A 72 0.83 -8.22 -3.73
C THR A 72 1.33 -8.50 -5.15
N LEU A 73 0.49 -8.26 -6.16
CA LEU A 73 0.92 -8.39 -7.56
C LEU A 73 2.06 -7.43 -7.89
N ALA A 74 1.95 -6.18 -7.46
CA ALA A 74 3.01 -5.19 -7.62
C ALA A 74 4.30 -5.64 -6.91
N MET A 75 4.21 -6.13 -5.69
CA MET A 75 5.36 -6.60 -4.93
C MET A 75 6.08 -7.77 -5.61
N LYS A 76 5.35 -8.67 -6.28
CA LYS A 76 5.96 -9.73 -7.08
C LYS A 76 6.79 -9.18 -8.23
N THR A 77 6.24 -8.22 -8.97
CA THR A 77 6.93 -7.57 -10.10
C THR A 77 8.21 -6.86 -9.65
N TRP A 78 8.16 -6.21 -8.48
CA TRP A 78 9.29 -5.46 -7.93
C TRP A 78 10.19 -6.28 -6.99
N HIS A 79 9.97 -7.59 -6.88
CA HIS A 79 10.73 -8.50 -6.01
C HIS A 79 10.82 -7.99 -4.57
N ILE A 80 9.68 -7.54 -4.03
CA ILE A 80 9.51 -7.09 -2.66
C ILE A 80 8.63 -8.09 -1.93
N ARG A 81 8.89 -8.35 -0.66
CA ARG A 81 8.06 -9.19 0.20
C ARG A 81 7.80 -8.49 1.52
N VAL A 82 6.59 -8.71 2.04
CA VAL A 82 6.22 -8.30 3.41
C VAL A 82 6.39 -9.50 4.33
N VAL A 83 7.07 -9.26 5.43
CA VAL A 83 7.28 -10.24 6.51
C VAL A 83 7.06 -9.55 7.86
N ASP A 84 7.00 -10.32 8.92
CA ASP A 84 7.02 -9.74 10.27
C ASP A 84 8.45 -9.27 10.66
N THR A 85 8.60 -8.75 11.87
CA THR A 85 9.88 -8.27 12.38
C THR A 85 10.95 -9.34 12.47
N GLN A 86 10.57 -10.62 12.49
CA GLN A 86 11.46 -11.78 12.58
C GLN A 86 11.71 -12.47 11.22
N GLY A 87 11.08 -11.96 10.15
CA GLY A 87 11.18 -12.56 8.81
C GLY A 87 10.16 -13.66 8.52
N ALA A 88 9.22 -13.92 9.45
CA ALA A 88 8.17 -14.91 9.25
C ALA A 88 7.00 -14.35 8.41
N PRO A 89 6.20 -15.23 7.77
CA PRO A 89 4.98 -14.82 7.06
C PRO A 89 3.99 -14.09 7.98
N LEU A 90 3.25 -13.13 7.43
CA LEU A 90 2.27 -12.38 8.19
C LEU A 90 1.05 -13.21 8.56
N THR A 91 0.54 -12.99 9.77
CA THR A 91 -0.81 -13.41 10.14
C THR A 91 -1.84 -12.49 9.50
N GLN A 92 -3.07 -12.96 9.29
CA GLN A 92 -4.16 -12.14 8.75
C GLN A 92 -4.43 -10.90 9.61
N LYS A 93 -4.34 -11.02 10.94
CA LYS A 93 -4.50 -9.89 11.87
C LYS A 93 -3.46 -8.80 11.60
N ARG A 94 -2.19 -9.16 11.47
CA ARG A 94 -1.12 -8.19 11.15
C ARG A 94 -1.28 -7.56 9.77
N ALA A 95 -1.71 -8.35 8.77
CA ALA A 95 -2.02 -7.84 7.44
C ALA A 95 -3.16 -6.81 7.48
N LEU A 96 -4.21 -7.06 8.27
CA LEU A 96 -5.31 -6.12 8.47
C LEU A 96 -4.85 -4.85 9.21
N VAL A 97 -4.09 -4.98 10.30
CA VAL A 97 -3.53 -3.83 11.03
C VAL A 97 -2.68 -2.99 10.08
N ARG A 98 -1.81 -3.62 9.27
CA ARG A 98 -1.00 -2.94 8.28
C ARG A 98 -1.86 -2.16 7.28
N TYR A 99 -2.95 -2.75 6.79
CA TYR A 99 -3.89 -2.07 5.90
C TYR A 99 -4.49 -0.84 6.55
N VAL A 100 -5.03 -0.97 7.77
CA VAL A 100 -5.63 0.15 8.50
C VAL A 100 -4.62 1.26 8.75
N VAL A 101 -3.42 0.94 9.24
CA VAL A 101 -2.38 1.94 9.51
C VAL A 101 -1.84 2.58 8.23
N SER A 102 -1.85 1.87 7.08
CA SER A 102 -1.43 2.44 5.80
C SER A 102 -2.29 3.60 5.32
N TRP A 103 -3.51 3.78 5.86
CA TRP A 103 -4.36 4.93 5.56
C TRP A 103 -3.77 6.27 6.00
N VAL A 104 -2.69 6.27 6.81
CA VAL A 104 -1.91 7.48 7.12
C VAL A 104 -1.32 8.15 5.87
N TRP A 105 -1.17 7.44 4.77
CA TRP A 105 -0.76 8.02 3.49
C TRP A 105 -1.83 8.96 2.90
N PHE A 106 -3.09 8.73 3.22
CA PHE A 106 -4.23 9.38 2.56
C PHE A 106 -5.05 10.24 3.51
N LEU A 107 -5.42 9.73 4.68
CA LEU A 107 -6.37 10.39 5.58
C LEU A 107 -5.86 11.72 6.14
N PRO A 108 -4.62 11.86 6.65
CA PRO A 108 -4.17 13.13 7.20
C PRO A 108 -4.16 14.27 6.18
N PRO A 109 -3.58 14.12 4.97
CA PRO A 109 -3.60 15.20 4.00
C PRO A 109 -5.03 15.51 3.53
N LEU A 110 -5.88 14.52 3.32
CA LEU A 110 -7.27 14.76 2.93
C LEU A 110 -8.07 15.48 4.03
N ALA A 111 -7.88 15.12 5.29
CA ALA A 111 -8.53 15.78 6.42
C ALA A 111 -8.04 17.23 6.59
N LEU A 112 -6.74 17.47 6.42
CA LEU A 112 -6.16 18.81 6.52
C LEU A 112 -6.58 19.72 5.36
N LEU A 113 -6.75 19.17 4.16
CA LEU A 113 -7.11 19.93 2.96
C LEU A 113 -8.64 20.14 2.83
N ALA A 114 -9.45 19.28 3.45
CA ALA A 114 -10.91 19.31 3.33
C ALA A 114 -11.58 20.67 3.66
N PRO A 115 -11.11 21.48 4.63
CA PRO A 115 -11.72 22.77 4.96
C PRO A 115 -11.44 23.87 3.90
N TYR A 116 -10.47 23.66 3.02
CA TYR A 116 -10.05 24.64 2.03
C TYR A 116 -10.71 24.37 0.68
N ALA A 117 -11.20 25.42 0.03
CA ALA A 117 -11.75 25.33 -1.31
C ALA A 117 -10.65 25.33 -2.38
N LEU A 118 -9.76 24.33 -2.31
CA LEU A 118 -8.63 24.18 -3.22
C LEU A 118 -9.07 23.64 -4.58
N SER A 119 -8.39 24.09 -5.63
CA SER A 119 -8.50 23.46 -6.94
C SER A 119 -7.94 22.03 -6.93
N GLY A 120 -8.35 21.21 -7.91
CA GLY A 120 -7.81 19.86 -8.05
C GLY A 120 -6.29 19.81 -8.19
N GLY A 121 -5.70 20.79 -8.87
CA GLY A 121 -4.25 20.91 -9.03
C GLY A 121 -3.53 21.21 -7.70
N GLU A 122 -4.03 22.18 -6.94
CA GLU A 122 -3.46 22.51 -5.61
C GLU A 122 -3.56 21.33 -4.65
N THR A 123 -4.71 20.68 -4.62
CA THR A 123 -4.91 19.45 -3.82
C THR A 123 -3.90 18.36 -4.21
N ALA A 124 -3.70 18.14 -5.51
CA ALA A 124 -2.74 17.15 -5.99
C ALA A 124 -1.30 17.50 -5.60
N VAL A 125 -0.88 18.75 -5.73
CA VAL A 125 0.48 19.18 -5.34
C VAL A 125 0.72 18.98 -3.85
N LEU A 126 -0.21 19.43 -3.00
CA LEU A 126 -0.09 19.28 -1.55
C LEU A 126 -0.12 17.80 -1.12
N PHE A 127 -0.97 17.00 -1.74
CA PHE A 127 -1.03 15.57 -1.48
C PHE A 127 0.28 14.87 -1.88
N MET A 128 0.84 15.18 -3.04
CA MET A 128 2.12 14.63 -3.49
C MET A 128 3.27 15.10 -2.61
N GLY A 129 3.24 16.34 -2.12
CA GLY A 129 4.18 16.85 -1.12
C GLY A 129 4.15 16.03 0.17
N TRP A 130 2.96 15.73 0.68
CA TRP A 130 2.78 14.85 1.84
C TRP A 130 3.36 13.46 1.60
N VAL A 131 3.04 12.83 0.46
CA VAL A 131 3.57 11.52 0.07
C VAL A 131 5.10 11.54 0.03
N ALA A 132 5.68 12.57 -0.56
CA ALA A 132 7.14 12.72 -0.64
C ALA A 132 7.78 12.86 0.74
N VAL A 133 7.23 13.72 1.62
CA VAL A 133 7.70 13.88 3.01
C VAL A 133 7.59 12.56 3.76
N TRP A 134 6.44 11.89 3.70
CA TRP A 134 6.22 10.63 4.39
C TRP A 134 7.17 9.52 3.89
N ALA A 135 7.42 9.47 2.59
CA ALA A 135 8.37 8.54 2.00
C ALA A 135 9.81 8.81 2.46
N LEU A 136 10.21 10.10 2.50
CA LEU A 136 11.53 10.52 2.95
C LEU A 136 11.76 10.24 4.45
N LEU A 137 10.73 10.36 5.29
CA LEU A 137 10.80 10.04 6.71
C LEU A 137 11.21 8.58 6.96
N SER A 138 10.98 7.67 6.01
CA SER A 138 11.47 6.29 6.10
C SER A 138 12.99 6.17 6.17
N ARG A 139 13.74 7.19 5.72
CA ARG A 139 15.21 7.22 5.79
C ARG A 139 15.74 7.39 7.21
N PHE A 140 14.94 8.01 8.08
CA PHE A 140 15.27 8.21 9.49
C PHE A 140 14.92 7.01 10.37
N HIS A 141 14.19 6.03 9.82
CA HIS A 141 13.91 4.80 10.54
C HIS A 141 15.15 3.89 10.57
N PRO A 142 15.55 3.32 11.73
CA PRO A 142 16.78 2.51 11.87
C PRO A 142 16.89 1.38 10.85
N GLN A 143 15.77 0.76 10.50
CA GLN A 143 15.69 -0.33 9.52
C GLN A 143 15.26 0.16 8.13
N ARG A 144 15.22 1.47 7.88
CA ARG A 144 14.79 2.09 6.62
C ARG A 144 13.41 1.63 6.15
N GLN A 145 12.52 1.27 7.08
CA GLN A 145 11.15 0.89 6.78
C GLN A 145 10.23 2.12 6.77
N PHE A 146 9.06 2.02 6.15
CA PHE A 146 8.03 3.02 6.33
C PHE A 146 7.50 2.95 7.76
N TRP A 147 7.17 4.09 8.36
CA TRP A 147 6.69 4.15 9.73
C TRP A 147 5.41 3.35 9.96
N HIS A 148 4.47 3.36 9.03
CA HIS A 148 3.25 2.58 9.13
C HIS A 148 3.52 1.05 9.11
N ASP A 149 4.53 0.59 8.36
CA ASP A 149 4.94 -0.81 8.37
C ASP A 149 5.54 -1.18 9.73
N ALA A 150 6.39 -0.30 10.29
CA ALA A 150 6.99 -0.49 11.60
C ALA A 150 5.92 -0.54 12.71
N TRP A 151 4.93 0.36 12.68
CA TRP A 151 3.81 0.37 13.63
C TRP A 151 2.95 -0.89 13.54
N ALA A 152 2.79 -1.46 12.36
CA ALA A 152 2.10 -2.73 12.16
C ALA A 152 2.95 -3.96 12.55
N GLY A 153 4.20 -3.78 12.98
CA GLY A 153 5.11 -4.87 13.28
C GLY A 153 5.50 -5.69 12.03
N THR A 154 5.61 -5.02 10.89
CA THR A 154 5.93 -5.61 9.60
C THR A 154 7.14 -4.94 8.97
N ARG A 155 7.78 -5.60 8.01
CA ARG A 155 8.88 -5.04 7.24
C ARG A 155 8.83 -5.47 5.78
N LEU A 156 9.32 -4.60 4.91
CA LEU A 156 9.56 -4.90 3.52
C LEU A 156 11.00 -5.40 3.34
N ILE A 157 11.15 -6.52 2.65
CA ILE A 157 12.45 -7.13 2.36
C ILE A 157 12.57 -7.42 0.87
N ASN A 158 13.81 -7.66 0.42
CA ASN A 158 14.07 -8.16 -0.92
C ASN A 158 13.59 -9.61 -1.04
N ALA A 159 12.83 -9.91 -2.10
CA ALA A 159 12.32 -11.25 -2.39
C ALA A 159 13.26 -12.06 -3.31
N GLN A 160 14.34 -11.47 -3.79
CA GLN A 160 15.31 -12.19 -4.61
C GLN A 160 16.08 -13.18 -3.73
N PRO A 161 16.26 -14.43 -4.19
CA PRO A 161 17.20 -15.35 -3.55
C PRO A 161 18.58 -14.69 -3.56
N ILE A 162 19.31 -14.80 -2.44
CA ILE A 162 20.74 -14.49 -2.44
C ILE A 162 21.34 -15.46 -3.47
N ALA A 163 21.92 -14.93 -4.54
CA ALA A 163 22.68 -15.74 -5.47
C ALA A 163 23.72 -16.47 -4.62
N SER A 164 23.62 -17.80 -4.53
CA SER A 164 24.67 -18.61 -3.93
C SER A 164 25.94 -18.31 -4.72
N GLU A 165 26.91 -17.66 -4.12
CA GLU A 165 28.26 -17.60 -4.67
C GLU A 165 28.63 -19.04 -5.02
N THR A 166 28.71 -19.32 -6.32
CA THR A 166 29.24 -20.59 -6.81
C THR A 166 30.69 -20.61 -6.33
N PRO A 167 31.12 -21.60 -5.54
CA PRO A 167 32.54 -21.70 -5.21
C PRO A 167 33.29 -21.84 -6.53
N GLN A 168 34.12 -20.87 -6.85
CA GLN A 168 35.04 -20.98 -7.96
C GLN A 168 36.04 -22.08 -7.57
N SER A 169 35.87 -23.23 -8.17
CA SER A 169 36.83 -24.34 -8.16
C SER A 169 38.01 -24.03 -9.06
#